data_d990684c63e56a1d51e4462a8adc9d31
#
_entry.id   d990684c63e56a1d51e4462a8adc9d31
#
_cell.length_a   1.000
_cell.length_b   1.000
_cell.length_c   1.000
_cell.angle_alpha   90.00
_cell.angle_beta   90.00
_cell.angle_gamma   90.00
#
_symmetry.space_group_name_H-M   'P 1'
#
loop_
_entity.id
_entity.type
_entity.pdbx_description
1 polymer ?
#
loop_
_entity_poly.entity_id
_entity_poly.type
_entity_poly.pdbx_seq_one_letter_code
_entity_poly.pdbx_strand_id
1 'polypeptide(L)'
;MLRMHPQTLRKYERLGLVRPSRTIGSRRLYSRNEIARLRFIKRLVDDLGINLAGVQQLLEIAEVMRRIQPLMRDDQLAPATARRRLLREICKLNQLLGI
;
A
#
# COMPACT_ATOMS: atom_id res chain seq x y z
N MET A 1 12.65 14.65 0.21
CA MET A 1 12.47 14.30 1.61
C MET A 1 11.07 14.69 2.07
N LEU A 2 10.40 13.80 2.78
CA LEU A 2 9.03 14.06 3.23
C LEU A 2 9.05 14.99 4.44
N ARG A 3 8.32 16.11 4.34
CA ARG A 3 8.10 17.00 5.47
C ARG A 3 6.89 16.51 6.26
N MET A 4 7.15 15.68 7.25
CA MET A 4 6.10 15.10 8.07
C MET A 4 6.50 15.17 9.53
N HIS A 5 5.56 15.57 10.37
CA HIS A 5 5.80 15.67 11.80
C HIS A 5 6.04 14.27 12.38
N PRO A 6 7.02 14.11 13.31
CA PRO A 6 7.28 12.80 13.89
C PRO A 6 6.08 12.15 14.56
N GLN A 7 5.19 12.92 15.16
CA GLN A 7 3.98 12.38 15.79
C GLN A 7 3.01 11.81 14.74
N THR A 8 2.94 12.42 13.55
CA THR A 8 2.12 11.92 12.45
C THR A 8 2.66 10.59 11.95
N LEU A 9 3.98 10.47 11.80
CA LEU A 9 4.63 9.21 11.45
C LEU A 9 4.32 8.10 12.46
N ARG A 10 4.43 8.40 13.76
CA ARG A 10 4.12 7.44 14.82
C ARG A 10 2.67 7.00 14.78
N LYS A 11 1.76 7.93 14.49
CA LYS A 11 0.34 7.63 14.34
C LYS A 11 0.11 6.65 13.19
N TYR A 12 0.75 6.89 12.05
CA TYR A 12 0.63 6.01 10.89
C TYR A 12 1.23 4.63 11.16
N GLU A 13 2.35 4.57 11.89
CA GLU A 13 2.93 3.30 12.33
C GLU A 13 1.99 2.52 13.24
N ARG A 14 1.37 3.19 14.20
CA ARG A 14 0.41 2.55 15.12
C ARG A 14 -0.82 2.00 14.40
N LEU A 15 -1.24 2.68 13.34
CA LEU A 15 -2.37 2.24 12.52
C LEU A 15 -1.99 1.15 11.53
N GLY A 16 -0.71 0.79 11.46
CA GLY A 16 -0.24 -0.22 10.53
C GLY A 16 -0.15 0.24 9.09
N LEU A 17 -0.22 1.55 8.84
CA LEU A 17 -0.16 2.10 7.49
C LEU A 17 1.26 2.06 6.92
N VAL A 18 2.26 2.21 7.77
CA VAL A 18 3.67 2.16 7.38
C VAL A 18 4.47 1.44 8.45
N ARG A 19 5.64 0.91 8.07
CA ARG A 19 6.57 0.24 8.97
C ARG A 19 7.99 0.70 8.68
N PRO A 20 8.78 1.10 9.70
CA PRO A 20 10.19 1.34 9.48
C PRO A 20 10.90 0.02 9.16
N SER A 21 11.89 0.08 8.26
CA SER A 21 12.71 -1.09 7.94
C SER A 21 13.66 -1.43 9.07
N ARG A 22 14.09 -0.41 9.79
CA ARG A 22 15.05 -0.53 10.87
C ARG A 22 14.85 0.58 11.88
N THR A 23 15.21 0.32 13.14
CA THR A 23 15.29 1.33 14.18
C THR A 23 16.70 1.28 14.77
N ILE A 24 17.43 2.40 14.71
CA ILE A 24 18.76 2.55 15.29
C ILE A 24 18.65 3.63 16.35
N GLY A 25 18.70 3.23 17.63
CA GLY A 25 18.43 4.15 18.73
C GLY A 25 17.01 4.69 18.64
N SER A 26 16.87 6.02 18.59
CA SER A 26 15.58 6.69 18.40
C SER A 26 15.27 6.96 16.92
N ARG A 27 16.17 6.60 16.01
CA ARG A 27 16.02 6.85 14.58
C ARG A 27 15.26 5.73 13.89
N ARG A 28 14.26 6.08 13.09
CA ARG A 28 13.52 5.16 12.23
C ARG A 28 14.00 5.30 10.80
N LEU A 29 14.36 4.16 10.19
CA LEU A 29 14.79 4.12 8.81
C LEU A 29 13.70 3.43 7.97
N TYR A 30 13.33 4.07 6.88
CA TYR A 30 12.28 3.57 5.99
C TYR A 30 12.88 3.14 4.65
N SER A 31 12.38 2.01 4.11
CA SER A 31 12.73 1.59 2.77
C SER A 31 12.16 2.55 1.73
N ARG A 32 12.63 2.43 0.48
CA ARG A 32 12.07 3.22 -0.63
C ARG A 32 10.59 2.97 -0.82
N ASN A 33 10.16 1.72 -0.65
CA ASN A 33 8.75 1.35 -0.77
C ASN A 33 7.92 2.02 0.32
N GLU A 34 8.43 2.05 1.55
CA GLU A 34 7.74 2.71 2.65
C GLU A 34 7.70 4.23 2.49
N ILE A 35 8.75 4.83 1.94
CA ILE A 35 8.76 6.27 1.64
C ILE A 35 7.73 6.58 0.55
N ALA A 36 7.66 5.77 -0.51
CA ALA A 36 6.65 5.93 -1.55
C ALA A 36 5.23 5.81 -0.98
N ARG A 37 5.05 4.87 -0.06
CA ARG A 37 3.77 4.67 0.64
C ARG A 37 3.40 5.90 1.48
N LEU A 38 4.36 6.48 2.19
CA LEU A 38 4.15 7.70 2.96
C LEU A 38 3.75 8.88 2.07
N ARG A 39 4.39 9.03 0.91
CA ARG A 39 4.03 10.07 -0.06
C ARG A 39 2.61 9.89 -0.55
N PHE A 40 2.21 8.68 -0.84
CA PHE A 40 0.85 8.37 -1.28
C PHE A 40 -0.16 8.72 -0.18
N ILE A 41 0.11 8.31 1.06
CA ILE A 41 -0.75 8.63 2.21
C ILE A 41 -0.88 10.15 2.37
N LYS A 42 0.25 10.86 2.34
CA LYS A 42 0.26 12.30 2.48
C LYS A 42 -0.57 12.99 1.41
N ARG A 43 -0.45 12.54 0.17
CA ARG A 43 -1.25 13.07 -0.93
C ARG A 43 -2.74 12.83 -0.71
N LEU A 44 -3.12 11.63 -0.28
CA LEU A 44 -4.52 11.31 -0.04
C LEU A 44 -5.12 12.16 1.07
N VAL A 45 -4.36 12.36 2.15
CA VAL A 45 -4.84 13.12 3.31
C VAL A 45 -4.79 14.62 3.05
N ASP A 46 -3.64 15.14 2.62
CA ASP A 46 -3.41 16.59 2.52
C ASP A 46 -4.02 17.20 1.26
N ASP A 47 -3.82 16.54 0.11
CA ASP A 47 -4.26 17.11 -1.17
C ASP A 47 -5.71 16.75 -1.49
N LEU A 48 -6.13 15.53 -1.16
CA LEU A 48 -7.46 15.02 -1.51
C LEU A 48 -8.44 15.02 -0.35
N GLY A 49 -7.98 15.30 0.86
CA GLY A 49 -8.83 15.39 2.04
C GLY A 49 -9.48 14.07 2.46
N ILE A 50 -8.85 12.94 2.15
CA ILE A 50 -9.39 11.63 2.48
C ILE A 50 -9.05 11.31 3.93
N ASN A 51 -10.03 10.81 4.70
CA ASN A 51 -9.80 10.41 6.09
C ASN A 51 -9.00 9.10 6.17
N LEU A 52 -8.48 8.79 7.35
CA LEU A 52 -7.59 7.64 7.53
C LEU A 52 -8.26 6.30 7.24
N ALA A 53 -9.55 6.17 7.48
CA ALA A 53 -10.28 4.94 7.14
C ALA A 53 -10.30 4.72 5.62
N GLY A 54 -10.55 5.80 4.86
CA GLY A 54 -10.48 5.76 3.41
C GLY A 54 -9.07 5.48 2.90
N VAL A 55 -8.06 6.04 3.56
CA VAL A 55 -6.65 5.78 3.22
C VAL A 55 -6.33 4.29 3.39
N GLN A 56 -6.75 3.68 4.49
CA GLN A 56 -6.54 2.25 4.73
C GLN A 56 -7.15 1.41 3.61
N GLN A 57 -8.37 1.73 3.21
CA GLN A 57 -9.06 1.02 2.13
C GLN A 57 -8.32 1.16 0.81
N LEU A 58 -7.89 2.38 0.47
CA LEU A 58 -7.16 2.64 -0.77
C LEU A 58 -5.79 1.94 -0.78
N LEU A 59 -5.11 1.86 0.37
CA LEU A 59 -3.84 1.15 0.45
C LEU A 59 -4.01 -0.35 0.20
N GLU A 60 -5.08 -0.95 0.72
CA GLU A 60 -5.38 -2.36 0.46
C GLU A 60 -5.68 -2.59 -1.01
N ILE A 61 -6.46 -1.71 -1.64
CA ILE A 61 -6.77 -1.79 -3.07
C ILE A 61 -5.48 -1.63 -3.91
N ALA A 62 -4.64 -0.66 -3.56
CA ALA A 62 -3.37 -0.45 -4.26
C ALA A 62 -2.46 -1.67 -4.16
N GLU A 63 -2.45 -2.34 -3.02
CA GLU A 63 -1.66 -3.56 -2.83
C GLU A 63 -2.15 -4.69 -3.73
N VAL A 64 -3.45 -4.86 -3.86
CA VAL A 64 -4.03 -5.86 -4.77
C VAL A 64 -3.68 -5.52 -6.22
N MET A 65 -3.79 -4.25 -6.61
CA MET A 65 -3.42 -3.81 -7.97
C MET A 65 -1.96 -4.10 -8.26
N ARG A 66 -1.09 -3.91 -7.28
CA ARG A 66 0.34 -4.19 -7.44
C ARG A 66 0.60 -5.68 -7.67
N ARG A 67 -0.20 -6.57 -7.08
CA ARG A 67 -0.09 -8.02 -7.31
C ARG A 67 -0.66 -8.45 -8.67
N ILE A 68 -1.63 -7.71 -9.19
CA ILE A 68 -2.24 -7.99 -10.49
C ILE A 68 -1.29 -7.66 -11.65
N GLN A 69 -0.58 -6.53 -11.56
CA GLN A 69 0.26 -6.04 -12.66
C GLN A 69 1.26 -7.08 -13.19
N PRO A 70 2.04 -7.77 -12.33
CA PRO A 70 2.97 -8.80 -12.84
C PRO A 70 2.27 -9.93 -13.56
N LEU A 71 1.07 -10.30 -13.13
CA LEU A 71 0.32 -11.40 -13.74
C LEU A 71 -0.12 -11.07 -15.16
N MET A 72 -0.29 -9.79 -15.46
CA MET A 72 -0.67 -9.33 -16.79
C MET A 72 0.53 -9.20 -17.74
N ARG A 73 1.74 -9.08 -17.19
CA ARG A 73 2.96 -8.81 -17.96
C ARG A 73 3.90 -10.00 -18.05
N ASP A 74 3.72 -11.00 -17.21
CA ASP A 74 4.66 -12.11 -17.09
C ASP A 74 4.34 -13.19 -18.11
N ASP A 75 5.11 -13.21 -19.20
CA ASP A 75 4.99 -14.21 -20.24
C ASP A 75 5.53 -15.58 -19.82
N GLN A 76 6.23 -15.66 -18.68
CA GLN A 76 6.81 -16.90 -18.19
C GLN A 76 5.79 -17.78 -17.45
N LEU A 77 4.68 -17.20 -17.01
CA LEU A 77 3.63 -17.97 -16.34
C LEU A 77 2.77 -18.69 -17.38
N ALA A 78 2.45 -19.96 -17.10
CA ALA A 78 1.46 -20.68 -17.90
C ALA A 78 0.14 -19.90 -17.87
N PRO A 79 -0.56 -19.76 -19.02
CA PRO A 79 -1.79 -18.98 -19.10
C PRO A 79 -2.85 -19.39 -18.06
N ALA A 80 -2.98 -20.67 -17.80
CA ALA A 80 -3.95 -21.18 -16.80
C ALA A 80 -3.56 -20.76 -15.39
N THR A 81 -2.27 -20.76 -15.06
CA THR A 81 -1.78 -20.32 -13.74
C THR A 81 -1.96 -18.84 -13.54
N ALA A 82 -1.59 -18.04 -14.55
CA ALA A 82 -1.76 -16.59 -14.52
C ALA A 82 -3.23 -16.21 -14.36
N ARG A 83 -4.10 -16.90 -15.11
CA ARG A 83 -5.54 -16.66 -15.05
C ARG A 83 -6.12 -16.94 -13.67
N ARG A 84 -5.72 -18.05 -13.04
CA ARG A 84 -6.17 -18.40 -11.69
C ARG A 84 -5.75 -17.37 -10.65
N ARG A 85 -4.48 -16.92 -10.72
CA ARG A 85 -3.98 -15.91 -9.81
C ARG A 85 -4.69 -14.58 -10.01
N LEU A 86 -4.91 -14.19 -11.26
CA LEU A 86 -5.62 -12.96 -11.59
C LEU A 86 -7.04 -12.98 -11.04
N LEU A 87 -7.78 -14.07 -11.24
CA LEU A 87 -9.13 -14.23 -10.73
C LEU A 87 -9.17 -14.17 -9.20
N ARG A 88 -8.19 -14.74 -8.53
CA ARG A 88 -8.08 -14.69 -7.07
C ARG A 88 -7.91 -13.25 -6.58
N GLU A 89 -7.05 -12.48 -7.24
CA GLU A 89 -6.83 -11.09 -6.87
C GLU A 89 -8.06 -10.21 -7.18
N ILE A 90 -8.76 -10.46 -8.28
CA ILE A 90 -10.01 -9.78 -8.60
C ILE A 90 -11.07 -10.08 -7.55
N CYS A 91 -11.18 -11.32 -7.07
CA CYS A 91 -12.08 -11.67 -5.98
C CYS A 91 -11.78 -10.85 -4.72
N LYS A 92 -10.50 -10.67 -4.40
CA LYS A 92 -10.07 -9.84 -3.27
C LYS A 92 -10.53 -8.40 -3.44
N LEU A 93 -10.35 -7.84 -4.64
CA LEU A 93 -10.83 -6.47 -4.92
C LEU A 93 -12.34 -6.37 -4.73
N ASN A 94 -13.08 -7.33 -5.22
CA ASN A 94 -14.54 -7.35 -5.06
C ASN A 94 -14.95 -7.37 -3.59
N GLN A 95 -14.26 -8.16 -2.77
CA GLN A 95 -14.51 -8.22 -1.35
C GLN A 95 -14.23 -6.88 -0.67
N LEU A 96 -13.12 -6.23 -1.02
CA LEU A 96 -12.75 -4.91 -0.46
C LEU A 96 -13.76 -3.84 -0.84
N LEU A 97 -14.33 -3.93 -2.04
CA LEU A 97 -15.34 -2.98 -2.53
C LEU A 97 -16.76 -3.35 -2.13
N GLY A 98 -16.97 -4.53 -1.57
CA GLY A 98 -18.29 -4.98 -1.16
C GLY A 98 -19.20 -5.39 -2.32
N ILE A 99 -18.61 -5.82 -3.43
CA ILE A 99 -19.39 -6.20 -4.63
C ILE A 99 -19.13 -7.69 -5.09
#